data_3d05a9e9dcb14ef4aabfb1b21fa4ee14
#
_entry.id   3d05a9e9dcb14ef4aabfb1b21fa4ee14
#
_cell.length_a   1.000
_cell.length_b   1.000
_cell.length_c   1.000
_cell.angle_alpha   90.00
_cell.angle_beta   90.00
_cell.angle_gamma   90.00
#
_symmetry.space_group_name_H-M   'P 1'
#
loop_
_entity.id
_entity.type
_entity.pdbx_description
1 polymer ?
#
loop_
_entity_poly.entity_id
_entity_poly.type
_entity_poly.pdbx_seq_one_letter_code
_entity_poly.pdbx_strand_id
1 'polypeptide(L)'
;YRRQRQMCIRDRMGTMSVEVPEIDQLLAMTSPARYGDELPDEGGRGGALHLSSVLPAISSAIGHPIPTAIHADPKRLQEALGLPDARSAVVVLVDGLGYWNINMRLGHSPYLRSLMADGVNQRPIATCMPSTTVAAMSTFGTGTCPGLTGMTGYTQLNPDNGEICQLISFKNAPAPLKLQQQPTIFERLACLLYTSPSP
;
A
#
# COMPACT_ATOMS: atom_id res chain seq x y z
N TYR A 1 11.59 10.62 35.98
CA TYR A 1 11.87 11.30 34.70
C TYR A 1 11.09 10.72 33.53
N ARG A 2 10.87 9.38 33.42
CA ARG A 2 10.04 8.75 32.38
C ARG A 2 8.54 9.03 32.53
N ARG A 3 8.00 9.08 33.73
CA ARG A 3 6.55 9.35 33.98
C ARG A 3 6.14 10.79 33.64
N GLN A 4 7.00 11.76 33.84
CA GLN A 4 6.69 13.16 33.51
C GLN A 4 6.68 13.44 32.00
N ARG A 5 7.47 12.71 31.17
CA ARG A 5 7.42 12.86 29.72
C ARG A 5 6.13 12.28 29.11
N GLN A 6 5.59 11.23 29.68
CA GLN A 6 4.30 10.68 29.24
C GLN A 6 3.10 11.60 29.56
N MET A 7 3.14 12.28 30.71
CA MET A 7 2.09 13.24 31.08
C MET A 7 2.06 14.50 30.19
N CYS A 8 3.21 15.02 29.76
CA CYS A 8 3.25 16.21 28.89
C CYS A 8 2.75 15.96 27.45
N ILE A 9 2.71 14.72 27.00
CA ILE A 9 2.16 14.36 25.68
C ILE A 9 0.64 14.20 25.73
N ARG A 10 0.10 13.78 26.87
CA ARG A 10 -1.34 13.50 27.04
C ARG A 10 -2.20 14.75 27.18
N ASP A 11 -1.67 15.83 27.75
CA ASP A 11 -2.46 17.03 28.09
C ASP A 11 -2.55 18.09 26.97
N ARG A 12 -1.93 17.88 25.81
CA ARG A 12 -1.94 18.87 24.71
C ARG A 12 -2.77 18.49 23.49
N MET A 13 -3.43 17.34 23.48
CA MET A 13 -4.20 16.91 22.30
C MET A 13 -5.65 16.60 22.69
N GLY A 14 -6.44 17.65 22.83
CA GLY A 14 -7.91 17.59 22.74
C GLY A 14 -8.35 17.46 21.29
N THR A 15 -7.97 16.40 20.60
CA THR A 15 -8.49 16.02 19.29
C THR A 15 -8.50 14.50 19.23
N MET A 16 -9.58 13.94 18.75
CA MET A 16 -9.82 12.50 18.64
C MET A 16 -8.54 11.77 18.20
N SER A 17 -7.83 11.20 19.17
CA SER A 17 -6.73 10.29 18.87
C SER A 17 -7.36 9.07 18.21
N VAL A 18 -7.09 8.85 16.94
CA VAL A 18 -7.31 7.54 16.34
C VAL A 18 -6.51 6.57 17.21
N GLU A 19 -7.22 5.69 17.89
CA GLU A 19 -6.60 4.71 18.77
C GLU A 19 -5.84 3.74 17.88
N VAL A 20 -4.50 3.85 17.90
CA VAL A 20 -3.67 2.90 17.16
C VAL A 20 -3.74 1.57 17.87
N PRO A 21 -4.12 0.49 17.17
CA PRO A 21 -4.20 -0.81 17.78
C PRO A 21 -2.87 -1.20 18.42
N GLU A 22 -2.92 -1.73 19.63
CA GLU A 22 -1.76 -2.32 20.28
C GLU A 22 -1.22 -3.49 19.43
N ILE A 23 0.08 -3.78 19.57
CA ILE A 23 0.71 -4.84 18.77
C ILE A 23 0.03 -6.19 18.94
N ASP A 24 -0.44 -6.50 20.15
CA ASP A 24 -1.15 -7.74 20.44
C ASP A 24 -2.50 -7.81 19.72
N GLN A 25 -3.19 -6.67 19.59
CA GLN A 25 -4.42 -6.55 18.79
C GLN A 25 -4.12 -6.75 17.30
N LEU A 26 -3.01 -6.19 16.80
CA LEU A 26 -2.59 -6.39 15.40
C LEU A 26 -2.22 -7.85 15.12
N LEU A 27 -1.54 -8.50 16.07
CA LEU A 27 -1.18 -9.92 15.95
C LEU A 27 -2.39 -10.85 16.09
N ALA A 28 -3.40 -10.46 16.86
CA ALA A 28 -4.64 -11.21 17.02
C ALA A 28 -5.56 -11.14 15.78
N MET A 29 -5.28 -10.25 14.82
CA MET A 29 -6.00 -10.19 13.54
C MET A 29 -5.71 -11.44 12.71
N THR A 30 -6.56 -12.44 12.81
CA THR A 30 -6.36 -13.76 12.17
C THR A 30 -6.79 -13.81 10.72
N SER A 31 -7.64 -12.89 10.28
CA SER A 31 -8.13 -12.85 8.90
C SER A 31 -7.15 -12.11 7.98
N PRO A 32 -6.80 -12.68 6.82
CA PRO A 32 -6.03 -11.97 5.81
C PRO A 32 -6.81 -10.73 5.33
N ALA A 33 -6.07 -9.71 4.86
CA ALA A 33 -6.69 -8.55 4.26
C ALA A 33 -7.47 -8.94 3.00
N ARG A 34 -8.69 -8.43 2.85
CA ARG A 34 -9.48 -8.62 1.64
C ARG A 34 -8.98 -7.69 0.54
N TYR A 35 -9.20 -8.09 -0.70
CA TYR A 35 -9.02 -7.25 -1.88
C TYR A 35 -10.39 -6.80 -2.40
N GLY A 36 -10.46 -5.66 -3.07
CA GLY A 36 -11.68 -5.11 -3.66
C GLY A 36 -11.80 -3.60 -3.48
N ASP A 37 -12.91 -3.04 -3.94
CA ASP A 37 -13.14 -1.58 -3.98
C ASP A 37 -13.99 -1.07 -2.80
N GLU A 38 -14.50 -1.98 -1.98
CA GLU A 38 -15.30 -1.64 -0.82
C GLU A 38 -14.42 -1.23 0.37
N LEU A 39 -14.94 -0.32 1.20
CA LEU A 39 -14.34 -0.11 2.52
C LEU A 39 -14.49 -1.40 3.35
N PRO A 40 -13.49 -1.75 4.17
CA PRO A 40 -13.61 -2.92 5.02
C PRO A 40 -14.72 -2.72 6.06
N ASP A 41 -15.42 -3.81 6.39
CA ASP A 41 -16.37 -3.84 7.51
C ASP A 41 -15.66 -3.53 8.83
N GLU A 42 -16.42 -3.25 9.89
CA GLU A 42 -15.88 -2.99 11.23
C GLU A 42 -14.98 -4.16 11.69
N GLY A 43 -13.75 -3.85 12.06
CA GLY A 43 -12.71 -4.84 12.41
C GLY A 43 -12.09 -5.58 11.21
N GLY A 44 -12.53 -5.32 9.99
CA GLY A 44 -11.95 -5.87 8.76
C GLY A 44 -10.69 -5.11 8.32
N ARG A 45 -9.93 -5.72 7.40
CA ARG A 45 -8.72 -5.12 6.81
C ARG A 45 -8.72 -5.21 5.30
N GLY A 46 -8.14 -4.20 4.64
CA GLY A 46 -7.95 -4.21 3.20
C GLY A 46 -9.09 -3.56 2.44
N GLY A 47 -9.63 -4.25 1.47
CA GLY A 47 -10.57 -3.66 0.52
C GLY A 47 -9.94 -2.45 -0.18
N ALA A 48 -10.66 -1.34 -0.25
CA ALA A 48 -10.16 -0.08 -0.78
C ALA A 48 -8.97 0.51 0.03
N LEU A 49 -8.82 0.12 1.30
CA LEU A 49 -7.71 0.54 2.18
C LEU A 49 -6.58 -0.50 2.17
N HIS A 50 -6.01 -0.74 1.00
CA HIS A 50 -4.96 -1.73 0.78
C HIS A 50 -3.83 -1.15 -0.08
N LEU A 51 -2.62 -1.71 0.03
CA LEU A 51 -1.47 -1.30 -0.77
C LEU A 51 -1.73 -1.40 -2.28
N SER A 52 -2.51 -2.38 -2.73
CA SER A 52 -2.90 -2.56 -4.12
C SER A 52 -3.82 -1.45 -4.67
N SER A 53 -4.52 -0.73 -3.81
CA SER A 53 -5.45 0.32 -4.23
C SER A 53 -4.78 1.67 -4.49
N VAL A 54 -3.54 1.86 -4.02
CA VAL A 54 -2.87 3.17 -4.03
C VAL A 54 -2.65 3.71 -5.43
N LEU A 55 -1.98 2.96 -6.32
CA LEU A 55 -1.72 3.45 -7.68
C LEU A 55 -2.97 3.53 -8.55
N PRO A 56 -3.93 2.58 -8.51
CA PRO A 56 -5.22 2.77 -9.17
C PRO A 56 -5.96 4.03 -8.71
N ALA A 57 -6.01 4.30 -7.40
CA ALA A 57 -6.62 5.52 -6.86
C ALA A 57 -5.92 6.79 -7.36
N ILE A 58 -4.59 6.79 -7.39
CA ILE A 58 -3.80 7.91 -7.92
C ILE A 58 -4.03 8.10 -9.41
N SER A 59 -4.13 7.02 -10.18
CA SER A 59 -4.44 7.10 -11.61
C SER A 59 -5.78 7.80 -11.86
N SER A 60 -6.78 7.54 -11.02
CA SER A 60 -8.06 8.25 -11.01
C SER A 60 -7.89 9.72 -10.63
N ALA A 61 -7.14 10.01 -9.57
CA ALA A 61 -6.92 11.37 -9.08
C ALA A 61 -6.27 12.30 -10.12
N ILE A 62 -5.41 11.75 -11.00
CA ILE A 62 -4.79 12.49 -12.11
C ILE A 62 -5.59 12.45 -13.41
N GLY A 63 -6.85 11.98 -13.38
CA GLY A 63 -7.76 11.99 -14.52
C GLY A 63 -7.63 10.80 -15.49
N HIS A 64 -6.86 9.78 -15.16
CA HIS A 64 -6.61 8.59 -15.99
C HIS A 64 -6.90 7.28 -15.24
N PRO A 65 -8.16 7.00 -14.87
CA PRO A 65 -8.51 5.84 -14.04
C PRO A 65 -8.11 4.52 -14.69
N ILE A 66 -7.29 3.74 -14.01
CA ILE A 66 -6.79 2.43 -14.44
C ILE A 66 -7.40 1.33 -13.57
N PRO A 67 -8.43 0.62 -14.04
CA PRO A 67 -8.95 -0.55 -13.35
C PRO A 67 -7.95 -1.71 -13.41
N THR A 68 -7.99 -2.60 -12.42
CA THR A 68 -7.13 -3.80 -12.38
C THR A 68 -7.98 -5.06 -12.21
N ALA A 69 -7.34 -6.22 -12.16
CA ALA A 69 -8.05 -7.49 -11.99
C ALA A 69 -8.81 -7.61 -10.65
N ILE A 70 -8.41 -6.84 -9.64
CA ILE A 70 -9.04 -6.86 -8.30
C ILE A 70 -9.67 -5.53 -7.89
N HIS A 71 -9.46 -4.48 -8.68
CA HIS A 71 -10.00 -3.15 -8.48
C HIS A 71 -10.69 -2.68 -9.77
N ALA A 72 -12.00 -2.77 -9.78
CA ALA A 72 -12.81 -2.41 -10.95
C ALA A 72 -13.10 -0.90 -11.02
N ASP A 73 -13.15 -0.23 -9.87
CA ASP A 73 -13.53 1.19 -9.75
C ASP A 73 -12.43 2.03 -9.08
N PRO A 74 -11.44 2.53 -9.85
CA PRO A 74 -10.38 3.41 -9.32
C PRO A 74 -10.90 4.71 -8.70
N LYS A 75 -12.06 5.22 -9.13
CA LYS A 75 -12.65 6.43 -8.54
C LYS A 75 -13.11 6.20 -7.11
N ARG A 76 -13.72 5.05 -6.86
CA ARG A 76 -14.11 4.65 -5.51
C ARG A 76 -12.89 4.49 -4.59
N LEU A 77 -11.78 3.96 -5.11
CA LEU A 77 -10.52 3.88 -4.36
C LEU A 77 -9.96 5.27 -4.04
N GLN A 78 -10.02 6.20 -4.99
CA GLN A 78 -9.62 7.58 -4.79
C GLN A 78 -10.41 8.23 -3.64
N GLU A 79 -11.72 8.05 -3.61
CA GLU A 79 -12.61 8.55 -2.56
C GLU A 79 -12.31 7.89 -1.20
N ALA A 80 -12.16 6.56 -1.18
CA ALA A 80 -11.81 5.81 0.04
C ALA A 80 -10.50 6.26 0.66
N LEU A 81 -9.48 6.54 -0.17
CA LEU A 81 -8.18 7.05 0.28
C LEU A 81 -8.19 8.58 0.54
N GLY A 82 -9.28 9.28 0.20
CA GLY A 82 -9.41 10.73 0.39
C GLY A 82 -8.45 11.53 -0.47
N LEU A 83 -8.13 11.05 -1.68
CA LEU A 83 -7.22 11.74 -2.59
C LEU A 83 -7.97 12.81 -3.40
N PRO A 84 -7.51 14.07 -3.40
CA PRO A 84 -8.10 15.12 -4.23
C PRO A 84 -7.73 14.91 -5.72
N ASP A 85 -8.50 15.51 -6.61
CA ASP A 85 -8.12 15.61 -8.01
C ASP A 85 -6.83 16.44 -8.14
N ALA A 86 -5.90 15.99 -8.98
CA ALA A 86 -4.58 16.59 -9.12
C ALA A 86 -4.09 16.54 -10.57
N ARG A 87 -3.20 17.46 -10.95
CA ARG A 87 -2.54 17.43 -12.27
C ARG A 87 -1.41 16.41 -12.32
N SER A 88 -0.78 16.16 -11.19
CA SER A 88 0.33 15.22 -11.05
C SER A 88 0.39 14.72 -9.62
N ALA A 89 0.97 13.53 -9.42
CA ALA A 89 1.15 12.93 -8.12
C ALA A 89 2.58 12.40 -7.96
N VAL A 90 3.12 12.55 -6.76
CA VAL A 90 4.38 11.95 -6.36
C VAL A 90 4.08 10.96 -5.24
N VAL A 91 4.48 9.72 -5.42
CA VAL A 91 4.30 8.66 -4.42
C VAL A 91 5.64 8.26 -3.86
N VAL A 92 5.76 8.33 -2.54
CA VAL A 92 6.97 7.88 -1.83
C VAL A 92 6.61 6.62 -1.05
N LEU A 93 7.08 5.48 -1.54
CA LEU A 93 6.93 4.20 -0.87
C LEU A 93 8.17 3.94 -0.02
N VAL A 94 8.00 3.82 1.30
CA VAL A 94 9.10 3.55 2.24
C VAL A 94 8.99 2.10 2.72
N ASP A 95 9.94 1.27 2.31
CA ASP A 95 9.98 -0.13 2.69
C ASP A 95 10.26 -0.30 4.20
N GLY A 96 9.64 -1.30 4.80
CA GLY A 96 9.84 -1.64 6.21
C GLY A 96 9.28 -0.62 7.23
N LEU A 97 8.63 0.47 6.78
CA LEU A 97 8.08 1.51 7.65
C LEU A 97 6.54 1.40 7.71
N GLY A 98 6.04 0.75 8.74
CA GLY A 98 4.59 0.63 8.97
C GLY A 98 4.02 1.81 9.76
N TYR A 99 2.70 2.00 9.63
CA TYR A 99 1.93 3.03 10.36
C TYR A 99 2.17 2.97 11.87
N TRP A 100 2.17 1.78 12.47
CA TRP A 100 2.43 1.56 13.88
C TRP A 100 3.86 2.01 14.29
N ASN A 101 4.87 1.70 13.47
CA ASN A 101 6.25 2.13 13.72
C ASN A 101 6.39 3.66 13.75
N ILE A 102 5.71 4.35 12.84
CA ILE A 102 5.69 5.82 12.80
C ILE A 102 5.03 6.34 14.08
N ASN A 103 3.87 5.81 14.43
CA ASN A 103 3.07 6.29 15.56
C ASN A 103 3.79 6.14 16.89
N MET A 104 4.48 5.03 17.10
CA MET A 104 5.33 4.81 18.27
C MET A 104 6.52 5.78 18.36
N ARG A 105 6.91 6.42 17.27
CA ARG A 105 8.12 7.25 17.17
C ARG A 105 7.86 8.67 16.68
N LEU A 106 6.65 9.16 16.75
CA LEU A 106 6.28 10.52 16.32
C LEU A 106 7.12 11.63 16.97
N GLY A 107 7.63 11.38 18.18
CA GLY A 107 8.54 12.30 18.87
C GLY A 107 9.87 12.55 18.14
N HIS A 108 10.31 11.61 17.30
CA HIS A 108 11.55 11.70 16.53
C HIS A 108 11.33 12.17 15.10
N SER A 109 10.08 12.37 14.67
CA SER A 109 9.70 12.73 13.31
C SER A 109 8.72 13.92 13.31
N PRO A 110 9.17 15.15 13.59
CA PRO A 110 8.29 16.32 13.72
C PRO A 110 7.42 16.57 12.48
N TYR A 111 7.99 16.37 11.29
CA TYR A 111 7.27 16.55 10.02
C TYR A 111 6.17 15.50 9.86
N LEU A 112 6.47 14.21 10.02
CA LEU A 112 5.45 13.16 9.94
C LEU A 112 4.36 13.35 11.00
N ARG A 113 4.75 13.78 12.21
CA ARG A 113 3.79 14.13 13.27
C ARG A 113 2.86 15.24 12.84
N SER A 114 3.35 16.29 12.18
CA SER A 114 2.50 17.38 11.69
C SER A 114 1.52 16.91 10.62
N LEU A 115 1.95 16.03 9.72
CA LEU A 115 1.07 15.42 8.73
C LEU A 115 0.01 14.51 9.38
N MET A 116 0.40 13.67 10.34
CA MET A 116 -0.51 12.76 11.03
C MET A 116 -1.43 13.47 12.06
N ALA A 117 -1.20 14.74 12.37
CA ALA A 117 -2.10 15.53 13.19
C ALA A 117 -3.41 15.89 12.46
N ASP A 118 -3.39 15.85 11.14
CA ASP A 118 -4.59 16.04 10.32
C ASP A 118 -5.35 14.72 10.19
N GLY A 119 -6.62 14.69 10.59
CA GLY A 119 -7.46 13.49 10.51
C GLY A 119 -7.61 12.90 9.11
N VAL A 120 -7.48 13.73 8.07
CA VAL A 120 -7.49 13.27 6.67
C VAL A 120 -6.32 12.33 6.38
N ASN A 121 -5.19 12.53 7.03
CA ASN A 121 -3.97 11.73 6.85
C ASN A 121 -3.89 10.49 7.76
N GLN A 122 -4.90 10.28 8.61
CA GLN A 122 -4.94 9.16 9.55
C GLN A 122 -5.70 7.97 8.96
N ARG A 123 -5.23 7.46 7.83
CA ARG A 123 -5.86 6.33 7.13
C ARG A 123 -4.85 5.19 6.94
N PRO A 124 -4.67 4.34 7.95
CA PRO A 124 -3.80 3.17 7.79
C PRO A 124 -4.39 2.25 6.72
N ILE A 125 -3.52 1.73 5.87
CA ILE A 125 -3.87 0.76 4.84
C ILE A 125 -3.24 -0.59 5.15
N ALA A 126 -3.87 -1.68 4.72
CA ALA A 126 -3.32 -3.01 4.84
C ALA A 126 -2.23 -3.24 3.78
N THR A 127 -1.20 -4.01 4.14
CA THR A 127 -0.23 -4.53 3.17
C THR A 127 -0.64 -5.93 2.70
N CYS A 128 0.03 -6.42 1.63
CA CYS A 128 -0.19 -7.77 1.12
C CYS A 128 0.30 -8.86 2.10
N MET A 129 -0.17 -10.07 1.87
CA MET A 129 0.30 -11.26 2.57
C MET A 129 0.85 -12.27 1.53
N PRO A 130 2.10 -12.72 1.69
CA PRO A 130 3.09 -12.31 2.70
C PRO A 130 3.58 -10.87 2.50
N SER A 131 3.94 -10.20 3.60
CA SER A 131 4.37 -8.81 3.62
C SER A 131 5.88 -8.66 3.32
N THR A 132 6.37 -9.33 2.29
CA THR A 132 7.75 -9.23 1.84
C THR A 132 7.91 -8.08 0.86
N THR A 133 9.11 -7.51 0.75
CA THR A 133 9.42 -6.43 -0.22
C THR A 133 9.01 -6.83 -1.63
N VAL A 134 9.34 -8.04 -2.06
CA VAL A 134 9.01 -8.55 -3.41
C VAL A 134 7.51 -8.56 -3.66
N ALA A 135 6.73 -9.14 -2.72
CA ALA A 135 5.28 -9.18 -2.84
C ALA A 135 4.65 -7.78 -2.75
N ALA A 136 5.14 -6.94 -1.85
CA ALA A 136 4.62 -5.59 -1.67
C ALA A 136 4.89 -4.69 -2.89
N MET A 137 6.10 -4.71 -3.44
CA MET A 137 6.46 -3.92 -4.62
C MET A 137 5.65 -4.34 -5.86
N SER A 138 5.49 -5.65 -6.09
CA SER A 138 4.67 -6.15 -7.20
C SER A 138 3.18 -5.80 -7.02
N THR A 139 2.64 -5.98 -5.80
CA THR A 139 1.26 -5.59 -5.46
C THR A 139 1.03 -4.10 -5.68
N PHE A 140 1.94 -3.26 -5.22
CA PHE A 140 1.88 -1.82 -5.40
C PHE A 140 1.94 -1.44 -6.88
N GLY A 141 2.94 -1.93 -7.62
CA GLY A 141 3.19 -1.55 -9.02
C GLY A 141 2.09 -1.97 -9.99
N THR A 142 1.46 -3.13 -9.74
CA THR A 142 0.41 -3.68 -10.61
C THR A 142 -1.01 -3.34 -10.15
N GLY A 143 -1.18 -2.90 -8.89
CA GLY A 143 -2.51 -2.75 -8.29
C GLY A 143 -3.27 -4.07 -8.17
N THR A 144 -2.55 -5.20 -8.02
CA THR A 144 -3.16 -6.54 -7.89
C THR A 144 -2.68 -7.26 -6.62
N CYS A 145 -2.79 -8.57 -6.55
CA CYS A 145 -2.38 -9.35 -5.38
C CYS A 145 -1.22 -10.30 -5.69
N PRO A 146 -0.49 -10.78 -4.67
CA PRO A 146 0.63 -11.71 -4.86
C PRO A 146 0.27 -12.98 -5.62
N GLY A 147 -0.97 -13.48 -5.45
CA GLY A 147 -1.47 -14.65 -6.19
C GLY A 147 -1.57 -14.45 -7.69
N LEU A 148 -1.82 -13.22 -8.16
CA LEU A 148 -1.87 -12.87 -9.57
C LEU A 148 -0.50 -12.50 -10.15
N THR A 149 0.38 -11.92 -9.35
CA THR A 149 1.72 -11.53 -9.80
C THR A 149 2.72 -12.69 -9.78
N GLY A 150 2.45 -13.74 -9.01
CA GLY A 150 3.39 -14.83 -8.75
C GLY A 150 4.59 -14.43 -7.88
N MET A 151 4.61 -13.17 -7.39
CA MET A 151 5.71 -12.61 -6.60
C MET A 151 5.36 -12.70 -5.12
N THR A 152 5.66 -13.84 -4.49
CA THR A 152 5.16 -14.13 -3.14
C THR A 152 6.21 -14.01 -2.03
N GLY A 153 7.49 -13.95 -2.36
CA GLY A 153 8.54 -13.88 -1.34
C GLY A 153 9.93 -13.63 -1.92
N TYR A 154 10.93 -13.64 -1.06
CA TYR A 154 12.32 -13.47 -1.49
C TYR A 154 12.84 -14.68 -2.28
N THR A 155 12.33 -15.86 -1.98
CA THR A 155 12.70 -17.11 -2.64
C THR A 155 11.45 -17.89 -3.03
N GLN A 156 11.52 -18.56 -4.15
CA GLN A 156 10.49 -19.52 -4.58
C GLN A 156 11.11 -20.62 -5.45
N LEU A 157 10.33 -21.62 -5.79
CA LEU A 157 10.74 -22.64 -6.74
C LEU A 157 10.72 -22.05 -8.17
N ASN A 158 11.82 -22.19 -8.89
CA ASN A 158 11.86 -21.85 -10.31
C ASN A 158 11.08 -22.93 -11.09
N PRO A 159 10.00 -22.57 -11.78
CA PRO A 159 9.17 -23.55 -12.50
C PRO A 159 9.89 -24.20 -13.68
N ASP A 160 10.97 -23.60 -14.19
CA ASP A 160 11.68 -24.12 -15.36
C ASP A 160 12.64 -25.28 -15.01
N ASN A 161 13.22 -25.29 -13.83
CA ASN A 161 14.23 -26.27 -13.42
C ASN A 161 13.99 -26.93 -12.05
N GLY A 162 12.99 -26.48 -11.30
CA GLY A 162 12.69 -27.01 -9.97
C GLY A 162 13.68 -26.62 -8.86
N GLU A 163 14.60 -25.69 -9.13
CA GLU A 163 15.54 -25.19 -8.13
C GLU A 163 15.00 -23.96 -7.39
N ILE A 164 15.56 -23.69 -6.20
CA ILE A 164 15.22 -22.47 -5.45
C ILE A 164 15.86 -21.27 -6.15
N CYS A 165 15.04 -20.29 -6.48
CA CYS A 165 15.47 -19.01 -7.01
C CYS A 165 15.24 -17.84 -6.05
N GLN A 166 15.97 -16.74 -6.23
CA GLN A 166 15.83 -15.51 -5.46
C GLN A 166 15.13 -14.45 -6.31
N LEU A 167 14.01 -13.92 -5.83
CA LEU A 167 13.22 -12.95 -6.57
C LEU A 167 13.69 -11.49 -6.40
N ILE A 168 14.43 -11.19 -5.35
CA ILE A 168 14.94 -9.82 -5.15
C ILE A 168 16.13 -9.51 -6.08
N SER A 169 16.94 -10.51 -6.40
CA SER A 169 18.13 -10.38 -7.28
C SER A 169 17.93 -11.09 -8.63
N PHE A 170 16.82 -11.80 -8.81
CA PHE A 170 16.52 -12.70 -9.95
C PHE A 170 17.61 -13.78 -10.19
N LYS A 171 18.39 -14.12 -9.15
CA LYS A 171 19.37 -15.19 -9.25
C LYS A 171 18.67 -16.54 -9.37
N ASN A 172 19.03 -17.32 -10.39
CA ASN A 172 18.39 -18.59 -10.75
C ASN A 172 16.87 -18.51 -11.01
N ALA A 173 16.35 -17.30 -11.23
CA ALA A 173 14.94 -17.07 -11.52
C ALA A 173 14.68 -17.04 -13.03
N PRO A 174 13.45 -17.33 -13.47
CA PRO A 174 13.01 -17.03 -14.82
C PRO A 174 13.19 -15.55 -15.14
N ALA A 175 13.17 -15.18 -16.42
CA ALA A 175 13.14 -13.79 -16.81
C ALA A 175 11.96 -13.07 -16.13
N PRO A 176 12.13 -11.83 -15.62
CA PRO A 176 11.09 -11.12 -14.87
C PRO A 176 9.73 -11.08 -15.56
N LEU A 177 9.73 -10.79 -16.87
CA LEU A 177 8.50 -10.75 -17.70
C LEU A 177 7.84 -12.12 -17.90
N LYS A 178 8.58 -13.22 -17.72
CA LYS A 178 8.00 -14.56 -17.76
C LYS A 178 7.33 -14.91 -16.43
N LEU A 179 7.88 -14.44 -15.35
CA LEU A 179 7.39 -14.70 -13.99
C LEU A 179 6.21 -13.80 -13.64
N GLN A 180 6.34 -12.50 -13.84
CA GLN A 180 5.33 -11.50 -13.53
C GLN A 180 4.74 -10.96 -14.86
N GLN A 181 3.46 -11.27 -15.12
CA GLN A 181 2.78 -10.97 -16.38
C GLN A 181 1.66 -9.94 -16.23
N GLN A 182 1.39 -9.47 -14.99
CA GLN A 182 0.40 -8.42 -14.77
C GLN A 182 0.95 -7.07 -15.23
N PRO A 183 0.23 -6.33 -16.07
CA PRO A 183 0.68 -5.01 -16.49
C PRO A 183 0.76 -4.07 -15.29
N THR A 184 1.80 -3.27 -15.23
CA THR A 184 1.92 -2.24 -14.20
C THR A 184 1.01 -1.06 -14.48
N ILE A 185 0.63 -0.33 -13.44
CA ILE A 185 -0.14 0.92 -13.61
C ILE A 185 0.65 1.94 -14.45
N PHE A 186 1.99 1.97 -14.29
CA PHE A 186 2.85 2.88 -15.07
C PHE A 186 2.87 2.55 -16.56
N GLU A 187 2.95 1.28 -16.95
CA GLU A 187 2.85 0.86 -18.36
C GLU A 187 1.52 1.27 -18.96
N ARG A 188 0.42 1.04 -18.24
CA ARG A 188 -0.92 1.40 -18.71
C ARG A 188 -1.11 2.90 -18.81
N LEU A 189 -0.59 3.70 -17.88
CA LEU A 189 -0.58 5.16 -17.97
C LEU A 189 0.26 5.64 -19.15
N ALA A 190 1.46 5.07 -19.37
CA ALA A 190 2.30 5.41 -20.51
C ALA A 190 1.57 5.14 -21.84
N CYS A 191 0.90 4.00 -21.97
CA CYS A 191 0.11 3.71 -23.18
C CYS A 191 -0.98 4.77 -23.43
N LEU A 192 -1.68 5.22 -22.40
CA LEU A 192 -2.70 6.26 -22.53
C LEU A 192 -2.12 7.61 -22.95
N LEU A 193 -0.98 8.00 -22.40
CA LEU A 193 -0.32 9.27 -22.72
C LEU A 193 0.22 9.29 -24.16
N TYR A 194 0.69 8.16 -24.69
CA TYR A 194 1.18 8.07 -26.08
C TYR A 194 0.06 7.92 -27.11
N THR A 195 -1.13 7.48 -26.73
CA THR A 195 -2.27 7.30 -27.63
C THR A 195 -3.23 8.48 -27.66
N SER A 196 -3.11 9.43 -26.71
CA SER A 196 -3.86 10.69 -26.77
C SER A 196 -3.28 11.56 -27.87
N PRO A 197 -4.10 12.02 -28.85
CA PRO A 197 -3.63 13.02 -29.82
C PRO A 197 -3.21 14.26 -29.01
N SER A 198 -2.00 14.73 -29.29
CA SER A 198 -1.52 16.00 -28.74
C SER A 198 -2.50 17.12 -29.14
N PRO A 199 -2.89 18.02 -28.22
CA PRO A 199 -3.76 19.14 -28.53
C PRO A 199 -3.15 20.09 -29.56
#